data_6f13ba638c1e06961d86461249cafbe3
#
_entry.id   6f13ba638c1e06961d86461249cafbe3
#
_cell.length_a   1.000
_cell.length_b   1.000
_cell.length_c   1.000
_cell.angle_alpha   90.00
_cell.angle_beta   90.00
_cell.angle_gamma   90.00
#
_symmetry.space_group_name_H-M   'P 1'
#
loop_
_entity.id
_entity.type
_entity.pdbx_description
1 polymer ?
#
loop_
_entity_poly.entity_id
_entity_poly.type
_entity_poly.pdbx_seq_one_letter_code
_entity_poly.pdbx_strand_id
1 'polypeptide(L)'
;PHDKGTVYVAFTRYKFGDLSPSIYKTTNYGKSWTKRVKGIEDDAFVRVVREDPIKRNLLYAGTETGLYLSLDGGKLWEKFQLNLPVVPITDLTIRNNDLVASTQGRSFWILDDLTQIHQYNSKIESKDFHLFKPGIAYRTSGGSSKSKTIGQNPPNGAVIIYHLSNKPEKETSAKLEILLNDRVIRTINSKSGESAIMFDNGSYSSPTISLKKGMNRFIWNFRVDDITMVKDVSFYGSYSGYRIGPDNYTVRLTIGEVSMSQPLIVKRDPRVEVKDRDNRTHQQMMSDLYIQINDLHSSISKARNIKTQIKKMNNEIEGMDNMNELLQTGKDAIQALNEWEGDVIQTKMETFQDVVNFLNRLNSHMINLLGTIDRSDPPLTQGQIDRYSDLTDEWYNYKKILDEIINNQIRSYNELHRSAGLPAIIIND
;
A
#
# COMPACT_ATOMS: atom_id res chain seq x y z
N PRO A 1 33.42 16.04 0.89
CA PRO A 1 32.61 16.30 2.10
C PRO A 1 33.10 15.57 3.34
N HIS A 2 33.90 14.49 3.19
CA HIS A 2 34.29 13.62 4.31
C HIS A 2 35.73 13.85 4.83
N ASP A 3 36.60 14.42 4.00
CA ASP A 3 38.00 14.61 4.34
C ASP A 3 38.57 15.82 3.61
N LYS A 4 39.13 16.75 4.36
CA LYS A 4 39.72 18.02 3.83
C LYS A 4 40.93 17.81 2.91
N GLY A 5 41.66 16.72 3.06
CA GLY A 5 42.80 16.34 2.23
C GLY A 5 42.42 15.63 0.94
N THR A 6 41.15 15.22 0.79
CA THR A 6 40.68 14.42 -0.35
C THR A 6 39.87 15.27 -1.32
N VAL A 7 40.30 15.26 -2.59
CA VAL A 7 39.59 15.96 -3.68
C VAL A 7 39.53 15.07 -4.91
N TYR A 8 38.39 15.10 -5.59
CA TYR A 8 38.20 14.52 -6.92
C TYR A 8 38.08 15.63 -7.95
N VAL A 9 38.78 15.49 -9.06
CA VAL A 9 38.76 16.46 -10.18
C VAL A 9 38.45 15.71 -11.47
N ALA A 10 37.41 16.18 -12.17
CA ALA A 10 37.13 15.77 -13.54
C ALA A 10 37.56 16.87 -14.51
N PHE A 11 38.14 16.53 -15.65
CA PHE A 11 38.44 17.48 -16.70
C PHE A 11 38.27 16.84 -18.08
N THR A 12 38.09 17.69 -19.08
CA THR A 12 37.83 17.27 -20.44
C THR A 12 38.90 17.80 -21.40
N ARG A 13 39.24 17.00 -22.43
CA ARG A 13 40.16 17.38 -23.50
C ARG A 13 39.54 17.23 -24.88
N TYR A 14 38.20 17.13 -24.96
CA TYR A 14 37.49 16.90 -26.22
C TYR A 14 37.80 17.96 -27.30
N LYS A 15 38.11 19.21 -26.91
CA LYS A 15 38.55 20.27 -27.84
C LYS A 15 39.89 20.00 -28.52
N PHE A 16 40.65 19.04 -27.97
CA PHE A 16 41.93 18.56 -28.57
C PHE A 16 41.79 17.20 -29.24
N GLY A 17 40.54 16.74 -29.50
CA GLY A 17 40.26 15.44 -30.07
C GLY A 17 40.44 14.24 -29.11
N ASP A 18 40.67 14.49 -27.84
CA ASP A 18 40.82 13.45 -26.83
C ASP A 18 39.51 13.28 -26.06
N LEU A 19 38.78 12.18 -26.30
CA LEU A 19 37.52 11.84 -25.68
C LEU A 19 37.66 10.93 -24.47
N SER A 20 38.89 10.58 -24.05
CA SER A 20 39.14 9.67 -22.94
C SER A 20 38.65 10.23 -21.60
N PRO A 21 38.07 9.37 -20.72
CA PRO A 21 37.63 9.80 -19.40
C PRO A 21 38.79 10.24 -18.53
N SER A 22 38.58 11.30 -17.76
CA SER A 22 39.60 11.86 -16.89
C SER A 22 39.01 12.27 -15.54
N ILE A 23 39.22 11.42 -14.53
CA ILE A 23 38.96 11.68 -13.10
C ILE A 23 40.25 11.41 -12.35
N TYR A 24 40.68 12.36 -11.52
CA TYR A 24 41.84 12.22 -10.67
C TYR A 24 41.43 12.42 -9.19
N LYS A 25 42.05 11.63 -8.32
CA LYS A 25 41.87 11.70 -6.86
C LYS A 25 43.18 12.06 -6.19
N THR A 26 43.17 13.01 -5.27
CA THR A 26 44.20 13.22 -4.27
C THR A 26 43.66 12.88 -2.87
N THR A 27 44.55 12.50 -1.95
CA THR A 27 44.24 12.31 -0.51
C THR A 27 45.24 13.02 0.39
N ASN A 28 46.04 13.93 -0.18
CA ASN A 28 47.14 14.60 0.51
C ASN A 28 47.27 16.06 0.07
N TYR A 29 46.12 16.77 -0.04
CA TYR A 29 46.06 18.19 -0.39
C TYR A 29 46.68 18.50 -1.76
N GLY A 30 46.55 17.60 -2.74
CA GLY A 30 47.06 17.81 -4.10
C GLY A 30 48.53 17.50 -4.33
N LYS A 31 49.25 16.99 -3.34
CA LYS A 31 50.69 16.66 -3.49
C LYS A 31 50.91 15.49 -4.48
N SER A 32 49.97 14.58 -4.56
CA SER A 32 49.95 13.53 -5.55
C SER A 32 48.53 13.21 -6.03
N TRP A 33 48.41 12.70 -7.25
CA TRP A 33 47.14 12.40 -7.90
C TRP A 33 47.17 10.99 -8.51
N THR A 34 46.03 10.33 -8.41
CA THR A 34 45.82 9.01 -8.98
C THR A 34 44.64 9.03 -9.94
N LYS A 35 44.81 8.56 -11.17
CA LYS A 35 43.71 8.44 -12.15
C LYS A 35 42.71 7.36 -11.71
N ARG A 36 41.40 7.67 -11.81
CA ARG A 36 40.28 6.85 -11.31
C ARG A 36 39.17 6.78 -12.37
N VAL A 37 39.35 5.96 -13.41
CA VAL A 37 38.42 5.87 -14.56
C VAL A 37 38.05 4.46 -14.95
N LYS A 38 38.55 3.43 -14.24
CA LYS A 38 38.30 2.03 -14.58
C LYS A 38 36.79 1.73 -14.59
N GLY A 39 36.26 1.24 -15.70
CA GLY A 39 34.85 0.92 -15.90
C GLY A 39 34.04 2.02 -16.62
N ILE A 40 34.63 3.20 -16.86
CA ILE A 40 34.06 4.21 -17.77
C ILE A 40 34.51 3.88 -19.18
N GLU A 41 33.61 3.98 -20.16
CA GLU A 41 33.90 3.76 -21.60
C GLU A 41 34.97 4.75 -22.10
N ASP A 42 35.86 4.31 -22.99
CA ASP A 42 37.05 5.07 -23.40
C ASP A 42 36.72 6.35 -24.18
N ASP A 43 35.54 6.45 -24.77
CA ASP A 43 35.05 7.63 -25.53
C ASP A 43 34.03 8.48 -24.72
N ALA A 44 33.83 8.14 -23.43
CA ALA A 44 32.90 8.83 -22.54
C ALA A 44 33.65 9.84 -21.65
N PHE A 45 34.07 10.98 -22.20
CA PHE A 45 34.73 12.00 -21.36
C PHE A 45 33.84 12.51 -20.25
N VAL A 46 34.47 12.71 -19.07
CA VAL A 46 33.75 13.06 -17.82
C VAL A 46 33.61 14.57 -17.71
N ARG A 47 32.37 15.04 -17.52
CA ARG A 47 32.06 16.48 -17.32
C ARG A 47 32.02 16.84 -15.83
N VAL A 48 31.60 15.94 -14.99
CA VAL A 48 31.40 16.21 -13.56
C VAL A 48 31.62 14.93 -12.71
N VAL A 49 32.15 15.10 -11.51
CA VAL A 49 32.22 14.07 -10.46
C VAL A 49 31.75 14.66 -9.15
N ARG A 50 30.95 13.90 -8.39
CA ARG A 50 30.47 14.30 -7.05
C ARG A 50 30.61 13.12 -6.09
N GLU A 51 31.16 13.39 -4.90
CA GLU A 51 31.09 12.44 -3.78
C GLU A 51 29.82 12.68 -2.98
N ASP A 52 29.15 11.60 -2.60
CA ASP A 52 27.92 11.64 -1.80
C ASP A 52 28.22 12.26 -0.41
N PRO A 53 27.42 13.21 0.07
CA PRO A 53 27.67 13.87 1.35
C PRO A 53 27.37 12.99 2.58
N ILE A 54 26.63 11.88 2.41
CA ILE A 54 26.21 10.96 3.48
C ILE A 54 27.10 9.71 3.49
N LYS A 55 27.29 9.10 2.32
CA LYS A 55 28.06 7.84 2.20
C LYS A 55 29.45 8.09 1.61
N ARG A 56 30.47 8.00 2.47
CA ARG A 56 31.87 8.07 2.03
C ARG A 56 32.20 7.05 0.95
N ASN A 57 32.99 7.45 -0.04
CA ASN A 57 33.40 6.65 -1.20
C ASN A 57 32.28 6.30 -2.19
N LEU A 58 31.07 6.77 -2.00
CA LEU A 58 30.01 6.74 -2.99
C LEU A 58 30.18 7.95 -3.91
N LEU A 59 30.38 7.70 -5.20
CA LEU A 59 30.64 8.75 -6.20
C LEU A 59 29.68 8.62 -7.38
N TYR A 60 29.34 9.76 -7.93
CA TYR A 60 28.58 9.86 -9.18
C TYR A 60 29.42 10.63 -10.20
N ALA A 61 29.47 10.12 -11.44
CA ALA A 61 30.15 10.79 -12.55
C ALA A 61 29.21 10.97 -13.73
N GLY A 62 29.07 12.22 -14.17
CA GLY A 62 28.35 12.59 -15.39
C GLY A 62 29.35 12.66 -16.56
N THR A 63 29.01 11.93 -17.64
CA THR A 63 29.81 11.86 -18.86
C THR A 63 29.04 12.41 -20.05
N GLU A 64 29.67 12.40 -21.21
CA GLU A 64 29.03 12.73 -22.50
C GLU A 64 27.93 11.74 -22.87
N THR A 65 28.02 10.48 -22.41
CA THR A 65 27.11 9.40 -22.79
C THR A 65 26.20 8.91 -21.67
N GLY A 66 26.24 9.55 -20.48
CA GLY A 66 25.38 9.19 -19.37
C GLY A 66 26.00 9.26 -17.98
N LEU A 67 25.40 8.54 -17.05
CA LEU A 67 25.71 8.56 -15.62
C LEU A 67 26.43 7.27 -15.21
N TYR A 68 27.45 7.41 -14.36
CA TYR A 68 28.19 6.32 -13.72
C TYR A 68 28.18 6.46 -12.20
N LEU A 69 28.25 5.33 -11.52
CA LEU A 69 28.29 5.19 -10.06
C LEU A 69 29.56 4.46 -9.65
N SER A 70 30.19 4.85 -8.54
CA SER A 70 31.25 4.10 -7.88
C SER A 70 30.94 3.97 -6.39
N LEU A 71 31.06 2.74 -5.86
CA LEU A 71 30.83 2.43 -4.44
C LEU A 71 32.14 2.35 -3.62
N ASP A 72 33.30 2.49 -4.28
CA ASP A 72 34.63 2.21 -3.71
C ASP A 72 35.64 3.37 -3.83
N GLY A 73 35.12 4.59 -3.97
CA GLY A 73 35.96 5.79 -4.08
C GLY A 73 36.61 5.99 -5.43
N GLY A 74 35.94 5.55 -6.50
CA GLY A 74 36.35 5.71 -7.88
C GLY A 74 37.33 4.64 -8.36
N LYS A 75 37.54 3.55 -7.63
CA LYS A 75 38.41 2.44 -8.09
C LYS A 75 37.77 1.67 -9.24
N LEU A 76 36.43 1.48 -9.15
CA LEU A 76 35.60 0.88 -10.19
C LEU A 76 34.35 1.73 -10.39
N TRP A 77 33.99 1.97 -11.65
CA TRP A 77 32.76 2.65 -12.05
C TRP A 77 31.86 1.68 -12.79
N GLU A 78 30.57 1.80 -12.54
CA GLU A 78 29.52 1.03 -13.19
C GLU A 78 28.54 2.00 -13.85
N LYS A 79 28.02 1.66 -15.04
CA LYS A 79 27.02 2.46 -15.73
C LYS A 79 25.75 2.47 -14.90
N PHE A 80 25.26 3.67 -14.57
CA PHE A 80 24.09 3.87 -13.72
C PHE A 80 23.04 4.70 -14.45
N GLN A 81 22.53 4.18 -15.55
CA GLN A 81 21.66 4.90 -16.47
C GLN A 81 20.20 4.89 -16.04
N LEU A 82 19.70 3.82 -15.40
CA LEU A 82 18.29 3.63 -15.07
C LEU A 82 17.37 3.97 -16.27
N ASN A 83 16.42 4.89 -16.07
CA ASN A 83 15.55 5.42 -17.12
C ASN A 83 16.04 6.77 -17.71
N LEU A 84 17.22 7.23 -17.33
CA LEU A 84 17.83 8.43 -17.87
C LEU A 84 18.18 8.20 -19.35
N PRO A 85 17.83 9.10 -20.28
CA PRO A 85 18.22 8.94 -21.67
C PRO A 85 19.74 9.06 -21.85
N VAL A 86 20.27 8.50 -22.93
CA VAL A 86 21.69 8.66 -23.30
C VAL A 86 21.90 10.08 -23.80
N VAL A 87 22.38 10.94 -22.92
CA VAL A 87 22.62 12.38 -23.16
C VAL A 87 23.79 12.85 -22.31
N PRO A 88 24.47 13.95 -22.70
CA PRO A 88 25.49 14.54 -21.88
C PRO A 88 24.95 15.00 -20.51
N ILE A 89 25.60 14.56 -19.44
CA ILE A 89 25.31 15.01 -18.08
C ILE A 89 26.25 16.18 -17.77
N THR A 90 25.71 17.37 -17.72
CA THR A 90 26.50 18.61 -17.64
C THR A 90 26.89 18.95 -16.20
N ASP A 91 26.03 18.64 -15.22
CA ASP A 91 26.34 18.79 -13.80
C ASP A 91 25.50 17.82 -12.95
N LEU A 92 25.95 17.60 -11.71
CA LEU A 92 25.31 16.76 -10.69
C LEU A 92 25.31 17.49 -9.36
N THR A 93 24.22 17.35 -8.62
CA THR A 93 24.16 17.81 -7.23
C THR A 93 23.32 16.85 -6.39
N ILE A 94 23.69 16.66 -5.12
CA ILE A 94 22.91 15.90 -4.16
C ILE A 94 22.25 16.89 -3.20
N ARG A 95 20.93 16.87 -3.13
CA ARG A 95 20.15 17.75 -2.26
C ARG A 95 18.98 16.99 -1.64
N ASN A 96 18.78 17.14 -0.33
CA ASN A 96 17.67 16.50 0.40
C ASN A 96 17.58 14.97 0.18
N ASN A 97 18.72 14.29 0.02
CA ASN A 97 18.82 12.88 -0.28
C ASN A 97 18.38 12.47 -1.71
N ASP A 98 18.31 13.44 -2.63
CA ASP A 98 18.02 13.21 -4.05
C ASP A 98 19.26 13.55 -4.89
N LEU A 99 19.47 12.79 -5.99
CA LEU A 99 20.47 13.12 -7.00
C LEU A 99 19.82 13.88 -8.15
N VAL A 100 20.23 15.12 -8.35
CA VAL A 100 19.78 15.96 -9.44
C VAL A 100 20.84 15.97 -10.54
N ALA A 101 20.45 15.64 -11.77
CA ALA A 101 21.29 15.65 -12.96
C ALA A 101 20.80 16.72 -13.93
N SER A 102 21.67 17.65 -14.32
CA SER A 102 21.42 18.53 -15.46
C SER A 102 21.93 17.89 -16.75
N THR A 103 21.13 17.95 -17.80
CA THR A 103 21.44 17.32 -19.07
C THR A 103 21.51 18.33 -20.21
N GLN A 104 22.27 18.02 -21.21
CA GLN A 104 22.23 18.79 -22.45
C GLN A 104 21.08 18.31 -23.36
N GLY A 105 20.04 19.12 -23.46
CA GLY A 105 18.93 18.89 -24.37
C GLY A 105 17.78 18.01 -23.83
N ARG A 106 17.83 17.57 -22.56
CA ARG A 106 16.76 16.78 -21.93
C ARG A 106 16.40 17.29 -20.53
N SER A 107 16.64 18.57 -20.25
CA SER A 107 16.27 19.26 -19.01
C SER A 107 16.92 18.63 -17.76
N PHE A 108 16.29 18.75 -16.59
CA PHE A 108 16.74 18.21 -15.32
C PHE A 108 16.09 16.86 -15.04
N TRP A 109 16.87 15.97 -14.43
CA TRP A 109 16.41 14.65 -13.96
C TRP A 109 16.68 14.52 -12.48
N ILE A 110 15.77 13.91 -11.77
CA ILE A 110 15.89 13.69 -10.33
C ILE A 110 15.75 12.20 -10.05
N LEU A 111 16.75 11.63 -9.39
CA LEU A 111 16.63 10.33 -8.76
C LEU A 111 16.24 10.57 -7.30
N ASP A 112 14.97 10.34 -7.00
CA ASP A 112 14.42 10.50 -5.66
C ASP A 112 14.97 9.44 -4.70
N ASP A 113 15.28 9.85 -3.47
CA ASP A 113 15.62 9.03 -2.32
C ASP A 113 16.79 8.07 -2.52
N LEU A 114 18.00 8.54 -2.24
CA LEU A 114 19.23 7.74 -2.30
C LEU A 114 19.41 6.77 -1.11
N THR A 115 18.41 6.65 -0.21
CA THR A 115 18.51 5.84 1.03
C THR A 115 18.91 4.39 0.74
N GLN A 116 18.42 3.80 -0.36
CA GLN A 116 18.74 2.41 -0.73
C GLN A 116 20.20 2.30 -1.22
N ILE A 117 20.67 3.28 -2.00
CA ILE A 117 22.05 3.32 -2.50
C ILE A 117 23.02 3.51 -1.33
N HIS A 118 22.63 4.31 -0.33
CA HIS A 118 23.43 4.45 0.89
C HIS A 118 23.58 3.15 1.67
N GLN A 119 22.55 2.30 1.69
CA GLN A 119 22.56 1.01 2.39
C GLN A 119 23.19 -0.12 1.57
N TYR A 120 23.18 0.00 0.23
CA TYR A 120 23.65 -1.05 -0.65
C TYR A 120 25.13 -1.36 -0.42
N ASN A 121 25.45 -2.65 -0.35
CA ASN A 121 26.82 -3.19 -0.32
C ASN A 121 26.81 -4.64 -0.88
N SER A 122 27.97 -5.15 -1.27
CA SER A 122 28.11 -6.47 -1.90
C SER A 122 27.62 -7.66 -1.02
N LYS A 123 27.56 -7.48 0.30
CA LYS A 123 27.05 -8.52 1.21
C LYS A 123 25.51 -8.70 1.09
N ILE A 124 24.80 -7.72 0.52
CA ILE A 124 23.35 -7.84 0.31
C ILE A 124 23.04 -8.86 -0.79
N GLU A 125 23.86 -8.92 -1.82
CA GLU A 125 23.69 -9.86 -2.95
C GLU A 125 23.83 -11.33 -2.54
N SER A 126 24.61 -11.60 -1.49
CA SER A 126 24.82 -12.97 -0.98
C SER A 126 23.72 -13.45 -0.03
N LYS A 127 22.76 -12.60 0.35
CA LYS A 127 21.61 -12.98 1.19
C LYS A 127 20.48 -13.46 0.32
N ASP A 128 19.73 -14.47 0.77
CA ASP A 128 18.55 -14.95 0.06
C ASP A 128 17.56 -13.81 -0.23
N PHE A 129 17.34 -12.95 0.76
CA PHE A 129 16.65 -11.67 0.58
C PHE A 129 17.14 -10.61 1.57
N HIS A 130 16.89 -9.35 1.24
CA HIS A 130 17.17 -8.20 2.10
C HIS A 130 16.08 -7.14 1.97
N LEU A 131 15.56 -6.71 3.12
CA LEU A 131 14.64 -5.57 3.20
C LEU A 131 15.44 -4.32 3.55
N PHE A 132 15.45 -3.32 2.66
CA PHE A 132 16.08 -2.04 2.94
C PHE A 132 15.24 -1.23 3.93
N LYS A 133 15.89 -0.48 4.82
CA LYS A 133 15.21 0.51 5.64
C LYS A 133 14.61 1.57 4.70
N PRO A 134 13.28 1.80 4.72
CA PRO A 134 12.69 2.85 3.91
C PRO A 134 13.15 4.25 4.32
N GLY A 135 13.16 5.18 3.37
CA GLY A 135 13.29 6.59 3.65
C GLY A 135 12.11 7.14 4.47
N ILE A 136 12.23 8.38 4.94
CA ILE A 136 11.10 9.08 5.58
C ILE A 136 10.01 9.29 4.52
N ALA A 137 8.81 8.80 4.80
CA ALA A 137 7.66 9.00 3.93
C ALA A 137 6.81 10.18 4.41
N TYR A 138 6.31 10.98 3.47
CA TYR A 138 5.43 12.10 3.77
C TYR A 138 4.02 11.82 3.28
N ARG A 139 3.04 11.94 4.17
CA ARG A 139 1.64 11.88 3.80
C ARG A 139 1.25 13.22 3.16
N THR A 140 1.36 13.29 1.84
CA THR A 140 0.98 14.46 1.06
C THR A 140 -0.32 14.22 0.30
N SER A 141 -1.04 15.28 -0.02
CA SER A 141 -2.09 15.29 -1.03
C SER A 141 -1.47 15.80 -2.33
N GLY A 142 -1.33 14.95 -3.33
CA GLY A 142 -0.78 15.34 -4.62
C GLY A 142 -1.20 14.37 -5.71
N GLY A 143 -1.47 14.89 -6.88
CA GLY A 143 -1.74 14.09 -8.07
C GLY A 143 -0.46 13.77 -8.84
N SER A 144 -0.42 12.64 -9.51
CA SER A 144 0.54 12.34 -10.55
C SER A 144 -0.08 12.65 -11.91
N SER A 145 0.68 13.30 -12.80
CA SER A 145 0.26 13.47 -14.19
C SER A 145 0.63 12.22 -15.00
N LYS A 146 -0.26 11.80 -15.89
CA LYS A 146 0.05 10.76 -16.90
C LYS A 146 0.72 11.34 -18.15
N SER A 147 0.88 12.65 -18.24
CA SER A 147 1.53 13.31 -19.36
C SER A 147 3.03 13.00 -19.39
N LYS A 148 3.54 12.62 -20.56
CA LYS A 148 4.99 12.37 -20.76
C LYS A 148 5.83 13.66 -20.79
N THR A 149 5.18 14.82 -20.87
CA THR A 149 5.82 16.14 -20.95
C THR A 149 5.87 16.87 -19.61
N ILE A 150 5.31 16.28 -18.57
CA ILE A 150 5.30 16.82 -17.20
C ILE A 150 6.13 15.93 -16.31
N GLY A 151 7.02 16.51 -15.52
CA GLY A 151 7.80 15.80 -14.52
C GLY A 151 6.88 15.06 -13.51
N GLN A 152 7.24 13.84 -13.17
CA GLN A 152 6.48 13.06 -12.21
C GLN A 152 6.88 13.45 -10.79
N ASN A 153 5.89 13.62 -9.91
CA ASN A 153 6.16 13.75 -8.48
C ASN A 153 6.60 12.40 -7.89
N PRO A 154 7.31 12.39 -6.76
CA PRO A 154 7.49 11.19 -5.96
C PRO A 154 6.15 10.51 -5.70
N PRO A 155 6.10 9.18 -5.61
CA PRO A 155 4.85 8.46 -5.41
C PRO A 155 4.21 8.87 -4.06
N ASN A 156 2.89 9.02 -4.06
CA ASN A 156 2.14 9.28 -2.82
C ASN A 156 2.01 7.98 -2.01
N GLY A 157 3.02 7.73 -1.19
CA GLY A 157 3.14 6.50 -0.40
C GLY A 157 4.55 6.29 0.15
N ALA A 158 4.70 5.29 1.00
CA ALA A 158 6.01 4.85 1.46
C ALA A 158 6.63 3.88 0.44
N VAL A 159 7.81 4.20 -0.05
CA VAL A 159 8.55 3.35 -0.98
C VAL A 159 9.30 2.28 -0.18
N ILE A 160 8.93 1.03 -0.37
CA ILE A 160 9.52 -0.12 0.28
C ILE A 160 10.28 -0.92 -0.78
N ILE A 161 11.58 -1.06 -0.56
CA ILE A 161 12.49 -1.75 -1.49
C ILE A 161 13.08 -2.97 -0.79
N TYR A 162 13.14 -4.07 -1.53
CA TYR A 162 13.75 -5.31 -1.09
C TYR A 162 14.45 -6.02 -2.25
N HIS A 163 15.51 -6.75 -1.93
CA HIS A 163 16.31 -7.54 -2.88
C HIS A 163 16.07 -9.03 -2.64
N LEU A 164 15.96 -9.79 -3.72
CA LEU A 164 15.98 -11.26 -3.70
C LEU A 164 17.14 -11.76 -4.56
N SER A 165 17.99 -12.63 -4.02
CA SER A 165 19.09 -13.25 -4.78
C SER A 165 18.58 -14.20 -5.85
N ASN A 166 17.44 -14.86 -5.58
CA ASN A 166 16.73 -15.73 -6.52
C ASN A 166 15.22 -15.51 -6.41
N LYS A 167 14.49 -15.86 -7.46
CA LYS A 167 13.04 -15.95 -7.41
C LYS A 167 12.67 -17.15 -6.52
N PRO A 168 11.83 -16.97 -5.48
CA PRO A 168 11.35 -18.07 -4.66
C PRO A 168 10.56 -19.09 -5.47
N GLU A 169 10.45 -20.31 -4.97
CA GLU A 169 9.59 -21.34 -5.57
C GLU A 169 8.15 -20.89 -5.61
N LYS A 170 7.37 -21.41 -6.59
CA LYS A 170 5.99 -20.97 -6.88
C LYS A 170 5.06 -21.08 -5.68
N GLU A 171 5.26 -22.10 -4.83
CA GLU A 171 4.43 -22.35 -3.66
C GLU A 171 4.89 -21.60 -2.40
N THR A 172 6.07 -20.98 -2.42
CA THR A 172 6.56 -20.19 -1.29
C THR A 172 5.61 -19.02 -1.01
N SER A 173 5.07 -18.99 0.20
CA SER A 173 4.27 -17.84 0.66
C SER A 173 5.18 -16.66 0.95
N ALA A 174 4.76 -15.47 0.56
CA ALA A 174 5.44 -14.25 0.95
C ALA A 174 4.43 -13.14 1.23
N LYS A 175 4.73 -12.33 2.25
CA LYS A 175 3.90 -11.20 2.67
C LYS A 175 4.76 -10.04 3.15
N LEU A 176 4.24 -8.85 2.90
CA LEU A 176 4.72 -7.60 3.46
C LEU A 176 3.69 -7.09 4.45
N GLU A 177 4.09 -6.84 5.67
CA GLU A 177 3.22 -6.37 6.74
C GLU A 177 3.68 -5.00 7.23
N ILE A 178 2.70 -4.14 7.52
CA ILE A 178 2.93 -2.86 8.19
C ILE A 178 2.35 -2.96 9.58
N LEU A 179 3.16 -2.60 10.58
CA LEU A 179 2.79 -2.68 11.99
C LEU A 179 2.83 -1.30 12.65
N LEU A 180 1.89 -1.07 13.54
CA LEU A 180 1.88 0.03 14.49
C LEU A 180 1.81 -0.55 15.90
N ASN A 181 2.79 -0.24 16.76
CA ASN A 181 2.88 -0.79 18.13
C ASN A 181 2.73 -2.33 18.16
N ASP A 182 3.48 -3.02 17.29
CA ASP A 182 3.48 -4.48 17.10
C ASP A 182 2.16 -5.09 16.59
N ARG A 183 1.12 -4.30 16.40
CA ARG A 183 -0.13 -4.73 15.77
C ARG A 183 -0.03 -4.59 14.26
N VAL A 184 -0.31 -5.65 13.53
CA VAL A 184 -0.42 -5.60 12.05
C VAL A 184 -1.64 -4.76 11.68
N ILE A 185 -1.42 -3.75 10.84
CA ILE A 185 -2.46 -2.84 10.34
C ILE A 185 -2.67 -2.98 8.83
N ARG A 186 -1.69 -3.55 8.11
CA ARG A 186 -1.81 -3.87 6.68
C ARG A 186 -1.01 -5.12 6.37
N THR A 187 -1.63 -6.04 5.61
CA THR A 187 -0.98 -7.23 5.04
C THR A 187 -1.10 -7.20 3.52
N ILE A 188 0.03 -7.36 2.83
CA ILE A 188 0.10 -7.43 1.37
C ILE A 188 0.75 -8.76 1.00
N ASN A 189 -0.02 -9.64 0.38
CA ASN A 189 0.44 -10.97 -0.01
C ASN A 189 1.11 -10.96 -1.40
N SER A 190 1.88 -12.00 -1.70
CA SER A 190 2.46 -12.21 -3.03
C SER A 190 1.47 -12.80 -4.03
N LYS A 191 0.38 -13.40 -3.55
CA LYS A 191 -0.71 -13.95 -4.37
C LYS A 191 -1.98 -13.14 -4.12
N SER A 192 -2.75 -12.89 -5.16
CA SER A 192 -4.06 -12.22 -5.05
C SER A 192 -5.02 -13.07 -4.22
N GLY A 193 -5.80 -12.43 -3.37
CA GLY A 193 -6.95 -13.01 -2.70
C GLY A 193 -8.22 -12.99 -3.58
N GLU A 194 -9.37 -13.15 -2.95
CA GLU A 194 -10.68 -12.98 -3.58
C GLU A 194 -10.85 -11.55 -4.10
N SER A 195 -11.60 -11.40 -5.19
CA SER A 195 -11.98 -10.11 -5.74
C SER A 195 -13.45 -9.82 -5.41
N ALA A 196 -13.77 -8.56 -5.12
CA ALA A 196 -15.13 -8.10 -4.98
C ALA A 196 -15.67 -7.57 -6.32
N ILE A 197 -16.99 -7.71 -6.51
CA ILE A 197 -17.70 -7.10 -7.64
C ILE A 197 -17.76 -5.57 -7.43
N MET A 198 -17.54 -4.84 -8.51
CA MET A 198 -17.70 -3.40 -8.59
C MET A 198 -18.74 -3.07 -9.67
N PHE A 199 -19.18 -1.80 -9.73
CA PHE A 199 -20.07 -1.34 -10.78
C PHE A 199 -19.53 -1.63 -12.20
N ASP A 200 -20.44 -1.79 -13.14
CA ASP A 200 -20.15 -1.97 -14.57
C ASP A 200 -19.24 -3.19 -14.85
N ASN A 201 -19.46 -4.29 -14.15
CA ASN A 201 -18.67 -5.53 -14.21
C ASN A 201 -17.19 -5.33 -13.85
N GLY A 202 -16.86 -4.25 -13.16
CA GLY A 202 -15.53 -4.03 -12.57
C GLY A 202 -15.25 -5.01 -11.43
N SER A 203 -13.99 -5.14 -11.07
CA SER A 203 -13.56 -5.92 -9.90
C SER A 203 -12.56 -5.14 -9.06
N TYR A 204 -12.64 -5.31 -7.75
CA TYR A 204 -11.65 -4.83 -6.80
C TYR A 204 -10.82 -6.01 -6.30
N SER A 205 -9.51 -5.87 -6.32
CA SER A 205 -8.59 -6.82 -5.71
C SER A 205 -7.50 -6.07 -4.93
N SER A 206 -7.09 -6.64 -3.81
CA SER A 206 -6.00 -6.09 -3.01
C SER A 206 -4.67 -6.14 -3.78
N PRO A 207 -3.80 -5.14 -3.59
CA PRO A 207 -2.48 -5.14 -4.23
C PRO A 207 -1.62 -6.31 -3.75
N THR A 208 -0.66 -6.72 -4.59
CA THR A 208 0.28 -7.79 -4.29
C THR A 208 1.72 -7.32 -4.36
N ILE A 209 2.63 -7.99 -3.63
CA ILE A 209 4.07 -7.78 -3.74
C ILE A 209 4.68 -8.61 -4.87
N SER A 210 5.71 -8.06 -5.50
CA SER A 210 6.50 -8.77 -6.53
C SER A 210 7.59 -9.63 -5.89
N LEU A 211 7.88 -10.79 -6.48
CA LEU A 211 8.96 -11.69 -6.05
C LEU A 211 9.92 -12.00 -7.21
N LYS A 212 10.42 -10.96 -7.89
CA LYS A 212 11.40 -11.09 -8.95
C LYS A 212 12.82 -11.18 -8.37
N LYS A 213 13.71 -11.93 -9.04
CA LYS A 213 15.14 -11.84 -8.75
C LYS A 213 15.65 -10.41 -8.89
N GLY A 214 16.54 -9.98 -8.00
CA GLY A 214 17.06 -8.63 -7.94
C GLY A 214 16.19 -7.68 -7.12
N MET A 215 16.20 -6.41 -7.48
CA MET A 215 15.48 -5.37 -6.74
C MET A 215 13.98 -5.39 -7.03
N ASN A 216 13.19 -5.36 -5.96
CA ASN A 216 11.74 -5.23 -5.98
C ASN A 216 11.33 -3.96 -5.26
N ARG A 217 10.24 -3.35 -5.72
CA ARG A 217 9.69 -2.11 -5.17
C ARG A 217 8.20 -2.27 -4.95
N PHE A 218 7.76 -1.90 -3.75
CA PHE A 218 6.36 -1.77 -3.41
C PHE A 218 6.10 -0.35 -2.89
N ILE A 219 4.97 0.25 -3.25
CA ILE A 219 4.55 1.56 -2.74
C ILE A 219 3.33 1.35 -1.86
N TRP A 220 3.52 1.52 -0.55
CA TRP A 220 2.40 1.48 0.37
C TRP A 220 1.71 2.84 0.43
N ASN A 221 0.45 2.87 0.07
CA ASN A 221 -0.39 4.07 -0.03
C ASN A 221 -0.93 4.57 1.32
N PHE A 222 -0.29 4.22 2.42
CA PHE A 222 -0.66 4.58 3.79
C PHE A 222 -2.01 4.02 4.27
N ARG A 223 -2.58 3.02 3.60
CA ARG A 223 -3.88 2.46 3.99
C ARG A 223 -3.72 1.22 4.87
N VAL A 224 -4.63 1.10 5.84
CA VAL A 224 -4.84 -0.15 6.59
C VAL A 224 -5.40 -1.24 5.69
N ASP A 225 -5.63 -2.44 6.22
CA ASP A 225 -6.25 -3.52 5.46
C ASP A 225 -7.57 -3.08 4.82
N ASP A 226 -7.90 -3.73 3.72
CA ASP A 226 -9.12 -3.43 3.02
C ASP A 226 -10.34 -3.81 3.87
N ILE A 227 -11.46 -3.15 3.65
CA ILE A 227 -12.72 -3.48 4.29
C ILE A 227 -13.12 -4.89 3.87
N THR A 228 -13.68 -5.67 4.79
CA THR A 228 -14.21 -7.01 4.54
C THR A 228 -15.18 -7.00 3.34
N MET A 229 -14.93 -7.85 2.36
CA MET A 229 -15.72 -7.89 1.14
C MET A 229 -17.07 -8.58 1.37
N VAL A 230 -18.13 -8.01 0.80
CA VAL A 230 -19.45 -8.63 0.71
C VAL A 230 -19.60 -9.20 -0.69
N LYS A 231 -19.85 -10.50 -0.82
CA LYS A 231 -19.99 -11.18 -2.12
C LYS A 231 -21.24 -10.68 -2.86
N ASP A 232 -21.16 -10.66 -4.18
CA ASP A 232 -22.28 -10.41 -5.09
C ASP A 232 -23.05 -9.11 -4.80
N VAL A 233 -22.33 -8.06 -4.40
CA VAL A 233 -22.89 -6.73 -4.15
C VAL A 233 -21.97 -5.65 -4.70
N SER A 234 -22.54 -4.77 -5.51
CA SER A 234 -21.93 -3.49 -5.88
C SER A 234 -22.52 -2.38 -5.00
N PHE A 235 -21.70 -1.46 -4.50
CA PHE A 235 -22.16 -0.30 -3.75
C PHE A 235 -21.34 0.94 -4.11
N TYR A 236 -21.92 2.09 -3.87
CA TYR A 236 -21.24 3.36 -4.09
C TYR A 236 -20.19 3.60 -3.00
N GLY A 237 -18.93 3.33 -3.32
CA GLY A 237 -17.81 3.46 -2.39
C GLY A 237 -16.59 2.64 -2.80
N SER A 238 -15.72 2.38 -1.84
CA SER A 238 -14.49 1.60 -2.04
C SER A 238 -14.27 0.66 -0.87
N TYR A 239 -13.76 -0.54 -1.16
CA TYR A 239 -13.29 -1.48 -0.13
C TYR A 239 -11.94 -1.08 0.50
N SER A 240 -11.27 -0.05 -0.02
CA SER A 240 -10.00 0.39 0.55
C SER A 240 -10.14 0.85 2.00
N GLY A 241 -9.27 0.36 2.87
CA GLY A 241 -9.15 0.86 4.23
C GLY A 241 -8.77 2.36 4.29
N TYR A 242 -8.90 2.99 5.43
CA TYR A 242 -8.54 4.40 5.62
C TYR A 242 -7.02 4.62 5.66
N ARG A 243 -6.57 5.86 5.42
CA ARG A 243 -5.15 6.24 5.50
C ARG A 243 -4.74 6.53 6.94
N ILE A 244 -3.62 5.96 7.34
CA ILE A 244 -3.01 6.16 8.67
C ILE A 244 -2.48 7.59 8.84
N GLY A 245 -2.32 8.01 10.09
CA GLY A 245 -1.66 9.26 10.46
C GLY A 245 -0.12 9.21 10.44
N PRO A 246 0.54 10.35 10.68
CA PRO A 246 1.97 10.39 10.94
C PRO A 246 2.31 9.62 12.22
N ASP A 247 3.28 8.71 12.14
CA ASP A 247 3.77 7.90 13.28
C ASP A 247 5.03 7.12 12.88
N ASN A 248 5.54 6.33 13.84
CA ASN A 248 6.61 5.35 13.62
C ASN A 248 6.00 3.97 13.42
N TYR A 249 6.21 3.42 12.25
CA TYR A 249 5.72 2.11 11.83
C TYR A 249 6.87 1.12 11.71
N THR A 250 6.55 -0.15 11.63
CA THR A 250 7.48 -1.21 11.26
C THR A 250 7.01 -1.86 9.96
N VAL A 251 7.93 -2.02 9.01
CA VAL A 251 7.73 -2.84 7.81
C VAL A 251 8.35 -4.19 8.06
N ARG A 252 7.60 -5.27 7.85
CA ARG A 252 8.07 -6.64 7.98
C ARG A 252 7.85 -7.40 6.67
N LEU A 253 8.91 -7.91 6.07
CA LEU A 253 8.86 -8.80 4.91
C LEU A 253 9.12 -10.23 5.39
N THR A 254 8.20 -11.13 5.09
CA THR A 254 8.32 -12.57 5.35
C THR A 254 8.33 -13.33 4.04
N ILE A 255 9.30 -14.24 3.86
CA ILE A 255 9.40 -15.14 2.70
C ILE A 255 9.61 -16.56 3.25
N GLY A 256 8.66 -17.46 3.04
CA GLY A 256 8.62 -18.74 3.72
C GLY A 256 8.53 -18.53 5.24
N GLU A 257 9.51 -19.09 5.97
CA GLU A 257 9.57 -18.99 7.44
C GLU A 257 10.47 -17.84 7.94
N VAL A 258 11.19 -17.17 7.05
CA VAL A 258 12.16 -16.14 7.43
C VAL A 258 11.55 -14.75 7.33
N SER A 259 11.73 -13.94 8.36
CA SER A 259 11.23 -12.55 8.41
C SER A 259 12.36 -11.55 8.63
N MET A 260 12.23 -10.38 8.01
CA MET A 260 13.09 -9.23 8.26
C MET A 260 12.21 -7.98 8.48
N SER A 261 12.56 -7.17 9.49
CA SER A 261 11.83 -5.96 9.84
C SER A 261 12.71 -4.72 9.74
N GLN A 262 12.10 -3.60 9.36
CA GLN A 262 12.74 -2.28 9.30
C GLN A 262 11.80 -1.19 9.83
N PRO A 263 12.32 -0.16 10.52
CA PRO A 263 11.52 0.97 10.93
C PRO A 263 11.13 1.83 9.72
N LEU A 264 9.91 2.34 9.72
CA LEU A 264 9.35 3.27 8.74
C LEU A 264 8.78 4.49 9.46
N ILE A 265 9.29 5.67 9.15
CA ILE A 265 8.79 6.93 9.71
C ILE A 265 7.86 7.57 8.69
N VAL A 266 6.62 7.80 9.08
CA VAL A 266 5.64 8.57 8.29
C VAL A 266 5.46 9.93 8.94
N LYS A 267 5.70 10.99 8.17
CA LYS A 267 5.51 12.38 8.58
C LYS A 267 4.32 13.00 7.86
N ARG A 268 3.78 14.05 8.45
CA ARG A 268 2.79 14.91 7.82
C ARG A 268 3.43 15.75 6.72
N ASP A 269 2.62 16.19 5.79
CA ASP A 269 2.95 17.27 4.87
C ASP A 269 3.37 18.50 5.69
N PRO A 270 4.60 19.03 5.54
CA PRO A 270 5.08 20.16 6.30
C PRO A 270 4.33 21.47 6.02
N ARG A 271 3.54 21.51 4.95
CA ARG A 271 2.70 22.67 4.58
C ARG A 271 1.39 22.73 5.36
N VAL A 272 1.01 21.64 6.06
CA VAL A 272 -0.28 21.50 6.75
C VAL A 272 -0.03 21.54 8.26
N GLU A 273 -0.49 22.61 8.90
CA GLU A 273 -0.43 22.76 10.36
C GLU A 273 -1.66 22.13 11.00
N VAL A 274 -1.48 21.12 11.83
CA VAL A 274 -2.54 20.43 12.57
C VAL A 274 -2.06 20.13 13.99
N LYS A 275 -2.92 20.36 14.97
CA LYS A 275 -2.64 20.00 16.37
C LYS A 275 -2.68 18.48 16.52
N ASP A 276 -1.79 17.93 17.34
CA ASP A 276 -1.72 16.47 17.60
C ASP A 276 -3.05 15.91 18.15
N ARG A 277 -3.75 16.68 18.97
CA ARG A 277 -5.08 16.29 19.48
C ARG A 277 -6.06 16.07 18.32
N ASP A 278 -6.14 17.01 17.39
CA ASP A 278 -7.07 16.94 16.27
C ASP A 278 -6.75 15.78 15.34
N ASN A 279 -5.45 15.52 15.14
CA ASN A 279 -4.99 14.35 14.40
C ASN A 279 -5.41 13.03 15.08
N ARG A 280 -5.23 12.92 16.40
CA ARG A 280 -5.63 11.72 17.14
C ARG A 280 -7.14 11.48 17.05
N THR A 281 -7.95 12.53 17.26
CA THR A 281 -9.42 12.42 17.18
C THR A 281 -9.86 12.01 15.78
N HIS A 282 -9.26 12.57 14.73
CA HIS A 282 -9.54 12.23 13.34
C HIS A 282 -9.18 10.76 13.03
N GLN A 283 -8.01 10.31 13.45
CA GLN A 283 -7.59 8.91 13.26
C GLN A 283 -8.46 7.93 14.04
N GLN A 284 -8.84 8.27 15.27
CA GLN A 284 -9.71 7.44 16.09
C GLN A 284 -11.08 7.26 15.43
N MET A 285 -11.73 8.33 14.98
CA MET A 285 -13.03 8.25 14.32
C MET A 285 -12.97 7.39 13.04
N MET A 286 -11.92 7.52 12.22
CA MET A 286 -11.75 6.66 11.06
C MET A 286 -11.56 5.18 11.44
N SER A 287 -10.80 4.91 12.50
CA SER A 287 -10.59 3.56 13.01
C SER A 287 -11.89 2.93 13.51
N ASP A 288 -12.67 3.70 14.30
CA ASP A 288 -13.93 3.21 14.86
C ASP A 288 -14.95 2.94 13.76
N LEU A 289 -15.09 3.86 12.81
CA LEU A 289 -15.98 3.70 11.66
C LEU A 289 -15.57 2.51 10.77
N TYR A 290 -14.27 2.32 10.55
CA TYR A 290 -13.74 1.16 9.82
C TYR A 290 -14.07 -0.16 10.55
N ILE A 291 -13.94 -0.22 11.87
CA ILE A 291 -14.31 -1.39 12.66
C ILE A 291 -15.82 -1.67 12.54
N GLN A 292 -16.65 -0.65 12.64
CA GLN A 292 -18.11 -0.79 12.51
C GLN A 292 -18.53 -1.27 11.10
N ILE A 293 -17.90 -0.77 10.04
CA ILE A 293 -18.16 -1.24 8.67
C ILE A 293 -17.77 -2.72 8.51
N ASN A 294 -16.65 -3.13 9.06
CA ASN A 294 -16.23 -4.54 9.01
C ASN A 294 -17.18 -5.44 9.81
N ASP A 295 -17.66 -4.99 10.97
CA ASP A 295 -18.66 -5.69 11.78
C ASP A 295 -19.99 -5.83 11.02
N LEU A 296 -20.45 -4.76 10.33
CA LEU A 296 -21.63 -4.78 9.46
C LEU A 296 -21.46 -5.82 8.32
N HIS A 297 -20.33 -5.80 7.60
CA HIS A 297 -20.08 -6.72 6.49
C HIS A 297 -19.95 -8.17 6.94
N SER A 298 -19.35 -8.41 8.09
CA SER A 298 -19.28 -9.74 8.72
C SER A 298 -20.66 -10.22 9.14
N SER A 299 -21.51 -9.34 9.66
CA SER A 299 -22.89 -9.63 10.03
C SER A 299 -23.76 -10.00 8.82
N ILE A 300 -23.57 -9.32 7.68
CA ILE A 300 -24.23 -9.67 6.41
C ILE A 300 -23.81 -11.08 5.96
N SER A 301 -22.51 -11.38 6.02
CA SER A 301 -21.98 -12.70 5.64
C SER A 301 -22.53 -13.80 6.56
N LYS A 302 -22.63 -13.53 7.87
CA LYS A 302 -23.24 -14.42 8.86
C LYS A 302 -24.72 -14.68 8.56
N ALA A 303 -25.50 -13.63 8.29
CA ALA A 303 -26.93 -13.76 7.93
C ALA A 303 -27.13 -14.57 6.64
N ARG A 304 -26.31 -14.35 5.62
CA ARG A 304 -26.34 -15.13 4.36
C ARG A 304 -26.00 -16.60 4.55
N ASN A 305 -25.02 -16.89 5.39
CA ASN A 305 -24.68 -18.29 5.73
C ASN A 305 -25.85 -18.98 6.42
N ILE A 306 -26.48 -18.34 7.41
CA ILE A 306 -27.67 -18.88 8.10
C ILE A 306 -28.78 -19.14 7.08
N LYS A 307 -29.12 -18.18 6.21
CA LYS A 307 -30.13 -18.37 5.14
C LYS A 307 -29.82 -19.56 4.23
N THR A 308 -28.56 -19.76 3.87
CA THR A 308 -28.11 -20.87 3.03
C THR A 308 -28.32 -22.20 3.72
N GLN A 309 -28.01 -22.32 5.01
CA GLN A 309 -28.23 -23.53 5.81
C GLN A 309 -29.74 -23.83 5.94
N ILE A 310 -30.57 -22.82 6.27
CA ILE A 310 -32.03 -23.00 6.35
C ILE A 310 -32.60 -23.50 5.01
N LYS A 311 -32.25 -22.85 3.89
CA LYS A 311 -32.73 -23.28 2.56
C LYS A 311 -32.37 -24.71 2.26
N LYS A 312 -31.13 -25.15 2.55
CA LYS A 312 -30.70 -26.53 2.36
C LYS A 312 -31.52 -27.49 3.19
N MET A 313 -31.67 -27.21 4.49
CA MET A 313 -32.44 -28.06 5.41
C MET A 313 -33.92 -28.12 5.03
N ASN A 314 -34.54 -26.99 4.70
CA ASN A 314 -35.93 -26.97 4.24
C ASN A 314 -36.14 -27.81 2.99
N ASN A 315 -35.21 -27.77 2.01
CA ASN A 315 -35.29 -28.60 0.81
C ASN A 315 -35.18 -30.12 1.11
N GLU A 316 -34.38 -30.49 2.12
CA GLU A 316 -34.20 -31.89 2.53
C GLU A 316 -35.44 -32.47 3.20
N ILE A 317 -36.26 -31.67 3.87
CA ILE A 317 -37.47 -32.09 4.57
C ILE A 317 -38.75 -31.78 3.82
N GLU A 318 -38.68 -31.16 2.64
CA GLU A 318 -39.84 -30.84 1.81
C GLU A 318 -40.54 -32.13 1.35
N GLY A 319 -41.86 -32.23 1.61
CA GLY A 319 -42.64 -33.40 1.30
C GLY A 319 -42.62 -34.53 2.36
N MET A 320 -41.87 -34.34 3.46
CA MET A 320 -41.96 -35.27 4.60
C MET A 320 -43.18 -34.97 5.46
N ASP A 321 -43.77 -36.02 6.02
CA ASP A 321 -44.92 -35.92 6.91
C ASP A 321 -44.58 -35.13 8.21
N ASN A 322 -45.52 -34.31 8.68
CA ASN A 322 -45.41 -33.54 9.95
C ASN A 322 -44.30 -32.48 9.99
N MET A 323 -43.75 -32.02 8.85
CA MET A 323 -42.67 -30.98 8.79
C MET A 323 -43.19 -29.59 8.46
N ASN A 324 -44.50 -29.37 8.32
CA ASN A 324 -45.06 -28.07 7.89
C ASN A 324 -44.69 -26.88 8.81
N GLU A 325 -44.73 -27.08 10.15
CA GLU A 325 -44.38 -26.05 11.11
C GLU A 325 -42.89 -25.69 11.00
N LEU A 326 -42.02 -26.66 10.87
CA LEU A 326 -40.58 -26.46 10.70
C LEU A 326 -40.26 -25.74 9.40
N LEU A 327 -40.88 -26.16 8.28
CA LEU A 327 -40.75 -25.47 6.98
C LEU A 327 -41.20 -24.03 7.03
N GLN A 328 -42.34 -23.73 7.72
CA GLN A 328 -42.85 -22.38 7.86
C GLN A 328 -41.93 -21.50 8.72
N THR A 329 -41.50 -22.01 9.88
CA THR A 329 -40.54 -21.32 10.73
C THR A 329 -39.25 -20.98 10.00
N GLY A 330 -38.75 -21.90 9.16
CA GLY A 330 -37.57 -21.64 8.30
C GLY A 330 -37.83 -20.56 7.23
N LYS A 331 -39.02 -20.55 6.62
CA LYS A 331 -39.39 -19.49 5.66
C LYS A 331 -39.49 -18.12 6.33
N ASP A 332 -40.10 -18.05 7.50
CA ASP A 332 -40.25 -16.81 8.29
C ASP A 332 -38.87 -16.25 8.71
N ALA A 333 -37.97 -17.12 9.14
CA ALA A 333 -36.60 -16.77 9.48
C ALA A 333 -35.81 -16.22 8.25
N ILE A 334 -35.95 -16.87 7.10
CA ILE A 334 -35.33 -16.38 5.85
C ILE A 334 -35.90 -15.01 5.47
N GLN A 335 -37.21 -14.80 5.59
CA GLN A 335 -37.85 -13.52 5.30
C GLN A 335 -37.32 -12.43 6.21
N ALA A 336 -37.26 -12.62 7.52
CA ALA A 336 -36.73 -11.64 8.46
C ALA A 336 -35.28 -11.28 8.17
N LEU A 337 -34.41 -12.26 7.85
CA LEU A 337 -33.03 -12.03 7.47
C LEU A 337 -32.91 -11.28 6.12
N ASN A 338 -33.85 -11.50 5.17
CA ASN A 338 -33.84 -10.76 3.90
C ASN A 338 -34.26 -9.30 4.11
N GLU A 339 -35.24 -9.03 4.94
CA GLU A 339 -35.70 -7.69 5.30
C GLU A 339 -34.56 -6.93 5.98
N TRP A 340 -33.95 -7.53 7.01
CA TRP A 340 -32.79 -6.97 7.69
C TRP A 340 -31.63 -6.66 6.72
N GLU A 341 -31.27 -7.60 5.84
CA GLU A 341 -30.19 -7.39 4.86
C GLU A 341 -30.53 -6.24 3.90
N GLY A 342 -31.79 -6.17 3.42
CA GLY A 342 -32.25 -5.12 2.52
C GLY A 342 -32.24 -3.72 3.13
N ASP A 343 -32.29 -3.62 4.45
CA ASP A 343 -32.19 -2.34 5.17
C ASP A 343 -30.74 -1.88 5.35
N VAL A 344 -29.80 -2.79 5.55
CA VAL A 344 -28.40 -2.43 5.82
C VAL A 344 -27.56 -2.34 4.53
N ILE A 345 -27.89 -3.07 3.46
CA ILE A 345 -27.15 -3.05 2.20
C ILE A 345 -28.07 -3.13 0.98
N GLN A 346 -27.78 -2.34 -0.05
CA GLN A 346 -28.50 -2.39 -1.33
C GLN A 346 -27.89 -3.45 -2.25
N THR A 347 -28.69 -4.50 -2.59
CA THR A 347 -28.26 -5.63 -3.40
C THR A 347 -28.66 -5.56 -4.87
N LYS A 348 -29.41 -4.52 -5.27
CA LYS A 348 -29.98 -4.39 -6.62
C LYS A 348 -29.13 -3.54 -7.56
N MET A 349 -28.07 -2.89 -7.05
CA MET A 349 -27.22 -2.02 -7.86
C MET A 349 -26.23 -2.85 -8.66
N GLU A 350 -26.19 -2.66 -9.97
CA GLU A 350 -25.25 -3.29 -10.91
C GLU A 350 -24.37 -2.24 -11.61
N THR A 351 -24.94 -1.08 -11.91
CA THR A 351 -24.27 0.03 -12.60
C THR A 351 -24.14 1.25 -11.70
N PHE A 352 -23.22 2.15 -12.05
CA PHE A 352 -23.06 3.43 -11.34
C PHE A 352 -24.34 4.28 -11.40
N GLN A 353 -25.15 4.17 -12.45
CA GLN A 353 -26.39 4.92 -12.62
C GLN A 353 -27.51 4.46 -11.66
N ASP A 354 -27.40 3.27 -11.12
CA ASP A 354 -28.42 2.70 -10.23
C ASP A 354 -28.55 3.43 -8.89
N VAL A 355 -27.60 4.31 -8.55
CA VAL A 355 -27.72 5.22 -7.38
C VAL A 355 -28.89 6.19 -7.50
N VAL A 356 -29.42 6.46 -8.70
CA VAL A 356 -30.65 7.25 -8.93
C VAL A 356 -31.92 6.40 -8.86
N ASN A 357 -31.79 5.08 -9.07
CA ASN A 357 -32.93 4.15 -9.10
C ASN A 357 -33.19 3.48 -7.74
N PHE A 358 -32.13 3.24 -6.97
CA PHE A 358 -32.20 2.54 -5.69
C PHE A 358 -31.56 3.37 -4.57
N LEU A 359 -32.25 3.42 -3.43
CA LEU A 359 -31.74 4.12 -2.25
C LEU A 359 -30.44 3.47 -1.75
N ASN A 360 -29.46 4.31 -1.46
CA ASN A 360 -28.31 3.90 -0.66
C ASN A 360 -28.78 3.45 0.73
N ARG A 361 -28.12 2.44 1.27
CA ARG A 361 -28.39 1.90 2.61
C ARG A 361 -27.25 2.23 3.57
N LEU A 362 -27.40 1.82 4.82
CA LEU A 362 -26.46 2.11 5.91
C LEU A 362 -24.98 1.87 5.50
N ASN A 363 -24.69 0.71 4.88
CA ASN A 363 -23.36 0.36 4.36
C ASN A 363 -22.75 1.49 3.50
N SER A 364 -23.48 1.98 2.50
CA SER A 364 -22.98 3.03 1.59
C SER A 364 -22.78 4.37 2.31
N HIS A 365 -23.64 4.70 3.27
CA HIS A 365 -23.52 5.92 4.08
C HIS A 365 -22.28 5.89 4.97
N MET A 366 -22.02 4.77 5.65
CA MET A 366 -20.83 4.61 6.50
C MET A 366 -19.54 4.68 5.68
N ILE A 367 -19.46 3.97 4.54
CA ILE A 367 -18.31 4.01 3.64
C ILE A 367 -18.09 5.40 3.05
N ASN A 368 -19.16 6.10 2.70
CA ASN A 368 -19.06 7.48 2.19
C ASN A 368 -18.51 8.43 3.25
N LEU A 369 -19.00 8.33 4.50
CA LEU A 369 -18.47 9.12 5.61
C LEU A 369 -16.99 8.83 5.85
N LEU A 370 -16.59 7.55 5.90
CA LEU A 370 -15.18 7.14 6.04
C LEU A 370 -14.32 7.76 4.92
N GLY A 371 -14.77 7.67 3.68
CA GLY A 371 -14.08 8.26 2.54
C GLY A 371 -14.02 9.79 2.55
N THR A 372 -15.03 10.45 3.13
CA THR A 372 -15.08 11.92 3.28
C THR A 372 -14.10 12.38 4.34
N ILE A 373 -14.04 11.70 5.48
CA ILE A 373 -13.09 11.99 6.56
C ILE A 373 -11.66 11.70 6.07
N ASP A 374 -11.44 10.56 5.40
CA ASP A 374 -10.11 10.15 4.90
C ASP A 374 -9.50 11.15 3.89
N ARG A 375 -10.33 11.87 3.13
CA ARG A 375 -9.90 12.89 2.17
C ARG A 375 -9.68 14.27 2.76
N SER A 376 -10.22 14.54 3.95
CA SER A 376 -10.05 15.82 4.64
C SER A 376 -8.82 15.82 5.57
N ASP A 377 -8.25 16.99 5.77
CA ASP A 377 -7.27 17.19 6.84
C ASP A 377 -7.99 17.50 8.16
N PRO A 378 -7.44 17.10 9.33
CA PRO A 378 -7.95 17.52 10.63
C PRO A 378 -7.97 19.05 10.80
N PRO A 379 -8.86 19.61 11.62
CA PRO A 379 -9.81 18.93 12.52
C PRO A 379 -11.06 18.41 11.82
N LEU A 380 -11.78 17.49 12.50
CA LEU A 380 -13.12 17.07 12.07
C LEU A 380 -14.10 18.25 12.08
N THR A 381 -14.98 18.27 11.10
CA THR A 381 -16.10 19.22 11.09
C THR A 381 -17.25 18.73 11.99
N GLN A 382 -18.07 19.65 12.48
CA GLN A 382 -19.24 19.28 13.29
C GLN A 382 -20.17 18.32 12.53
N GLY A 383 -20.41 18.56 11.23
CA GLY A 383 -21.24 17.68 10.43
C GLY A 383 -20.68 16.25 10.26
N GLN A 384 -19.34 16.07 10.27
CA GLN A 384 -18.75 14.73 10.28
C GLN A 384 -18.98 14.04 11.63
N ILE A 385 -18.88 14.78 12.72
CA ILE A 385 -19.10 14.26 14.09
C ILE A 385 -20.56 13.85 14.26
N ASP A 386 -21.50 14.73 13.89
CA ASP A 386 -22.94 14.46 14.01
C ASP A 386 -23.32 13.24 13.15
N ARG A 387 -22.86 13.21 11.89
CA ARG A 387 -23.16 12.08 11.00
C ARG A 387 -22.56 10.76 11.46
N TYR A 388 -21.38 10.79 12.07
CA TYR A 388 -20.78 9.62 12.70
C TYR A 388 -21.66 9.09 13.85
N SER A 389 -22.17 9.96 14.71
CA SER A 389 -23.08 9.58 15.79
C SER A 389 -24.34 8.92 15.24
N ASP A 390 -25.01 9.58 14.28
CA ASP A 390 -26.23 9.06 13.67
C ASP A 390 -26.05 7.66 13.08
N LEU A 391 -24.98 7.46 12.29
CA LEU A 391 -24.71 6.17 11.65
C LEU A 391 -24.29 5.09 12.64
N THR A 392 -23.62 5.46 13.72
CA THR A 392 -23.24 4.54 14.80
C THR A 392 -24.49 4.04 15.53
N ASP A 393 -25.42 4.94 15.87
CA ASP A 393 -26.68 4.61 16.53
C ASP A 393 -27.57 3.75 15.61
N GLU A 394 -27.62 4.10 14.33
CA GLU A 394 -28.34 3.32 13.31
C GLU A 394 -27.78 1.90 13.18
N TRP A 395 -26.45 1.74 13.10
CA TRP A 395 -25.80 0.41 13.09
C TRP A 395 -26.09 -0.39 14.35
N TYR A 396 -25.98 0.24 15.51
CA TYR A 396 -26.27 -0.44 16.78
C TYR A 396 -27.69 -1.00 16.84
N ASN A 397 -28.68 -0.24 16.33
CA ASN A 397 -30.07 -0.68 16.24
C ASN A 397 -30.23 -1.88 15.29
N TYR A 398 -29.65 -1.84 14.10
CA TYR A 398 -29.71 -2.99 13.17
C TYR A 398 -28.99 -4.22 13.69
N LYS A 399 -27.88 -4.04 14.39
CA LYS A 399 -27.18 -5.16 15.04
C LYS A 399 -28.06 -5.83 16.09
N LYS A 400 -28.74 -5.04 16.91
CA LYS A 400 -29.71 -5.56 17.89
C LYS A 400 -30.84 -6.33 17.22
N ILE A 401 -31.41 -5.84 16.11
CA ILE A 401 -32.44 -6.55 15.35
C ILE A 401 -31.92 -7.91 14.86
N LEU A 402 -30.70 -7.97 14.31
CA LEU A 402 -30.10 -9.23 13.89
C LEU A 402 -29.93 -10.21 15.05
N ASP A 403 -29.46 -9.73 16.20
CA ASP A 403 -29.31 -10.54 17.41
C ASP A 403 -30.67 -11.07 17.89
N GLU A 404 -31.74 -10.28 17.82
CA GLU A 404 -33.12 -10.71 18.11
C GLU A 404 -33.61 -11.80 17.14
N ILE A 405 -33.36 -11.66 15.84
CA ILE A 405 -33.67 -12.69 14.83
C ILE A 405 -32.94 -14.01 15.17
N ILE A 406 -31.64 -13.91 15.48
CA ILE A 406 -30.82 -15.08 15.79
C ILE A 406 -31.32 -15.75 17.08
N ASN A 407 -31.54 -14.98 18.13
CA ASN A 407 -31.89 -15.51 19.46
C ASN A 407 -33.33 -16.03 19.55
N ASN A 408 -34.26 -15.53 18.72
CA ASN A 408 -35.65 -15.95 18.72
C ASN A 408 -35.94 -16.91 17.57
N GLN A 409 -35.89 -16.43 16.33
CA GLN A 409 -36.37 -17.21 15.18
C GLN A 409 -35.43 -18.38 14.82
N ILE A 410 -34.10 -18.11 14.77
CA ILE A 410 -33.14 -19.17 14.43
C ILE A 410 -33.04 -20.20 15.57
N ARG A 411 -33.13 -19.75 16.80
CA ARG A 411 -33.15 -20.65 17.95
C ARG A 411 -34.40 -21.54 17.94
N SER A 412 -35.59 -20.98 17.71
CA SER A 412 -36.83 -21.75 17.60
C SER A 412 -36.76 -22.77 16.46
N TYR A 413 -36.26 -22.37 15.28
CA TYR A 413 -36.02 -23.28 14.18
C TYR A 413 -35.08 -24.43 14.55
N ASN A 414 -33.98 -24.16 15.24
CA ASN A 414 -33.05 -25.17 15.72
C ASN A 414 -33.67 -26.12 16.79
N GLU A 415 -34.55 -25.61 17.66
CA GLU A 415 -35.27 -26.40 18.66
C GLU A 415 -36.24 -27.39 17.96
N LEU A 416 -36.99 -26.94 16.96
CA LEU A 416 -37.86 -27.79 16.15
C LEU A 416 -37.05 -28.87 15.40
N HIS A 417 -35.92 -28.53 14.81
CA HIS A 417 -35.01 -29.48 14.14
C HIS A 417 -34.55 -30.58 15.11
N ARG A 418 -34.09 -30.20 16.30
CA ARG A 418 -33.67 -31.17 17.34
C ARG A 418 -34.80 -32.07 17.78
N SER A 419 -36.02 -31.53 17.94
CA SER A 419 -37.21 -32.29 18.32
C SER A 419 -37.59 -33.30 17.24
N ALA A 420 -37.31 -33.01 15.96
CA ALA A 420 -37.51 -33.91 14.83
C ALA A 420 -36.32 -34.88 14.60
N GLY A 421 -35.30 -34.88 15.44
CA GLY A 421 -34.11 -35.72 15.26
C GLY A 421 -33.19 -35.31 14.11
N LEU A 422 -33.32 -34.07 13.64
CA LEU A 422 -32.55 -33.49 12.53
C LEU A 422 -31.39 -32.62 12.99
N PRO A 423 -30.36 -32.40 12.16
CA PRO A 423 -29.22 -31.55 12.51
C PRO A 423 -29.65 -30.07 12.65
N ALA A 424 -29.03 -29.34 13.56
CA ALA A 424 -29.27 -27.91 13.80
C ALA A 424 -28.35 -27.04 12.95
N ILE A 425 -28.77 -25.78 12.70
CA ILE A 425 -27.93 -24.75 12.05
C ILE A 425 -26.75 -24.39 12.95
N ILE A 426 -25.58 -24.32 12.36
CA ILE A 426 -24.36 -23.86 13.01
C ILE A 426 -24.24 -22.36 12.81
N ILE A 427 -24.26 -21.61 13.90
CA ILE A 427 -24.01 -20.16 13.91
C ILE A 427 -22.54 -19.97 14.24
N ASN A 428 -21.74 -19.65 13.22
CA ASN A 428 -20.32 -19.31 13.42
C ASN A 428 -20.24 -17.83 13.79
N ASP A 429 -19.43 -17.53 14.80
CA ASP A 429 -19.14 -16.15 15.24
C ASP A 429 -18.22 -15.40 14.27
#